data_a608d70d70c62e3f38a5598ff7f6fe42
#
_entry.id   a608d70d70c62e3f38a5598ff7f6fe42
#
_cell.length_a   1.000
_cell.length_b   1.000
_cell.length_c   1.000
_cell.angle_alpha   90.00
_cell.angle_beta   90.00
_cell.angle_gamma   90.00
#
_symmetry.space_group_name_H-M   'P 1'
#
loop_
_entity.id
_entity.type
_entity.pdbx_description
1 polymer ?
#
loop_
_entity_poly.entity_id
_entity_poly.type
_entity_poly.pdbx_seq_one_letter_code
_entity_poly.pdbx_strand_id
1 'polypeptide(L)'
;MRVTAKVDYAVRAAMVLARAAEDDSGPIKGERIGAEQHIPVKYLENILSELRQSGIVRSQRGAEGGYWLARPPETVAIADIIRAVEGPLATVRGERAEQLDYGEDAGALQEMWIAVRASLRSVLERVTLADVVSARLPRQVQKLVDDPASWE
;
A
#
# COMPACT_ATOMS: atom_id res chain seq x y z
N MET A 1 -3.51 -13.98 -7.31
CA MET A 1 -3.25 -12.53 -7.15
C MET A 1 -1.78 -12.34 -6.82
N ARG A 2 -1.16 -11.26 -7.29
CA ARG A 2 0.27 -11.02 -7.12
C ARG A 2 0.48 -9.65 -6.48
N VAL A 3 1.29 -9.58 -5.44
CA VAL A 3 1.85 -8.32 -4.96
C VAL A 3 3.06 -8.01 -5.83
N THR A 4 3.04 -6.88 -6.53
CA THR A 4 4.13 -6.49 -7.44
C THR A 4 5.30 -5.89 -6.67
N ALA A 5 6.49 -5.87 -7.29
CA ALA A 5 7.65 -5.15 -6.74
C ALA A 5 7.35 -3.66 -6.52
N LYS A 6 6.52 -3.06 -7.38
CA LYS A 6 6.11 -1.66 -7.26
C LYS A 6 5.33 -1.41 -5.96
N VAL A 7 4.36 -2.28 -5.64
CA VAL A 7 3.60 -2.20 -4.38
C VAL A 7 4.53 -2.38 -3.18
N ASP A 8 5.38 -3.41 -3.19
CA ASP A 8 6.32 -3.67 -2.10
C ASP A 8 7.26 -2.46 -1.87
N TYR A 9 7.81 -1.90 -2.93
CA TYR A 9 8.66 -0.71 -2.87
C TYR A 9 7.90 0.51 -2.35
N ALA A 10 6.66 0.73 -2.80
CA ALA A 10 5.83 1.85 -2.35
C ALA A 10 5.54 1.79 -0.85
N VAL A 11 5.19 0.61 -0.34
CA VAL A 11 4.96 0.41 1.11
C VAL A 11 6.26 0.64 1.89
N ARG A 12 7.39 0.07 1.45
CA ARG A 12 8.68 0.25 2.13
C ARG A 12 9.16 1.71 2.11
N ALA A 13 8.98 2.42 1.00
CA ALA A 13 9.28 3.84 0.93
C ALA A 13 8.42 4.66 1.91
N ALA A 14 7.11 4.38 1.95
CA ALA A 14 6.20 5.04 2.87
C ALA A 14 6.54 4.73 4.35
N MET A 15 7.02 3.53 4.66
CA MET A 15 7.50 3.17 6.01
C MET A 15 8.71 4.00 6.44
N VAL A 16 9.66 4.27 5.53
CA VAL A 16 10.79 5.18 5.83
C VAL A 16 10.28 6.57 6.20
N LEU A 17 9.33 7.09 5.43
CA LEU A 17 8.73 8.40 5.71
C LEU A 17 7.91 8.41 7.00
N ALA A 18 7.25 7.31 7.34
CA ALA A 18 6.50 7.17 8.60
C ALA A 18 7.43 7.20 9.81
N ARG A 19 8.56 6.49 9.77
CA ARG A 19 9.59 6.55 10.83
C ARG A 19 10.17 7.96 10.98
N ALA A 20 10.47 8.62 9.85
CA ALA A 20 10.95 9.99 9.87
C ALA A 20 9.95 10.97 10.49
N ALA A 21 8.65 10.74 10.30
CA ALA A 21 7.60 11.54 10.93
C ALA A 21 7.55 11.35 12.45
N GLU A 22 7.75 10.12 12.95
CA GLU A 22 7.84 9.83 14.39
C GLU A 22 9.05 10.51 15.05
N ASP A 23 10.17 10.56 14.34
CA ASP A 23 11.42 11.14 14.81
C ASP A 23 11.52 12.67 14.57
N ASP A 24 10.51 13.27 13.94
CA ASP A 24 10.53 14.67 13.49
C ASP A 24 11.79 15.03 12.66
N SER A 25 12.21 14.06 11.82
CA SER A 25 13.47 14.16 11.07
C SER A 25 13.41 15.08 9.85
N GLY A 26 12.24 15.68 9.58
CA GLY A 26 12.02 16.52 8.39
C GLY A 26 11.98 15.74 7.08
N PRO A 27 12.10 16.45 5.93
CA PRO A 27 12.05 15.83 4.61
C PRO A 27 13.19 14.84 4.38
N ILE A 28 12.90 13.71 3.73
CA ILE A 28 13.88 12.67 3.39
C ILE A 28 14.12 12.68 1.89
N LYS A 29 15.39 12.73 1.49
CA LYS A 29 15.80 12.67 0.08
C LYS A 29 15.46 11.31 -0.53
N GLY A 30 15.04 11.30 -1.80
CA GLY A 30 14.76 10.07 -2.53
C GLY A 30 15.96 9.11 -2.60
N GLU A 31 17.16 9.62 -2.77
CA GLU A 31 18.40 8.84 -2.75
C GLU A 31 18.62 8.10 -1.43
N ARG A 32 18.29 8.74 -0.31
CA ARG A 32 18.36 8.11 1.02
C ARG A 32 17.35 6.99 1.16
N ILE A 33 16.10 7.19 0.74
CA ILE A 33 15.07 6.15 0.75
C ILE A 33 15.51 4.96 -0.11
N GLY A 34 16.01 5.23 -1.32
CA GLY A 34 16.53 4.23 -2.24
C GLY A 34 17.67 3.42 -1.65
N ALA A 35 18.62 4.08 -1.00
CA ALA A 35 19.76 3.43 -0.35
C ALA A 35 19.33 2.56 0.84
N GLU A 36 18.47 3.06 1.72
CA GLU A 36 17.99 2.31 2.90
C GLU A 36 17.18 1.06 2.50
N GLN A 37 16.38 1.15 1.44
CA GLN A 37 15.46 0.08 1.04
C GLN A 37 15.95 -0.73 -0.17
N HIS A 38 17.13 -0.44 -0.69
CA HIS A 38 17.67 -1.07 -1.90
C HIS A 38 16.71 -0.97 -3.10
N ILE A 39 16.11 0.23 -3.30
CA ILE A 39 15.20 0.53 -4.40
C ILE A 39 15.96 1.38 -5.43
N PRO A 40 15.95 1.01 -6.74
CA PRO A 40 16.52 1.85 -7.77
C PRO A 40 15.89 3.25 -7.78
N VAL A 41 16.71 4.30 -7.69
CA VAL A 41 16.26 5.69 -7.50
C VAL A 41 15.26 6.14 -8.57
N LYS A 42 15.56 5.84 -9.84
CA LYS A 42 14.68 6.21 -10.95
C LYS A 42 13.28 5.56 -10.84
N TYR A 43 13.23 4.32 -10.38
CA TYR A 43 11.97 3.61 -10.14
C TYR A 43 11.21 4.18 -8.94
N LEU A 44 11.96 4.52 -7.89
CA LEU A 44 11.44 5.14 -6.69
C LEU A 44 10.83 6.53 -6.95
N GLU A 45 11.44 7.35 -7.82
CA GLU A 45 10.92 8.67 -8.18
C GLU A 45 9.51 8.60 -8.77
N ASN A 46 9.24 7.61 -9.62
CA ASN A 46 7.89 7.38 -10.16
C ASN A 46 6.90 7.00 -9.06
N ILE A 47 7.28 6.09 -8.16
CA ILE A 47 6.45 5.67 -7.02
C ILE A 47 6.13 6.88 -6.12
N LEU A 48 7.13 7.66 -5.74
CA LEU A 48 6.95 8.85 -4.90
C LEU A 48 6.08 9.90 -5.57
N SER A 49 6.17 10.05 -6.90
CA SER A 49 5.30 10.94 -7.67
C SER A 49 3.83 10.48 -7.60
N GLU A 50 3.55 9.18 -7.76
CA GLU A 50 2.20 8.63 -7.66
C GLU A 50 1.63 8.76 -6.23
N LEU A 51 2.43 8.50 -5.21
CA LEU A 51 2.05 8.69 -3.81
C LEU A 51 1.74 10.17 -3.51
N ARG A 52 2.49 11.09 -4.12
CA ARG A 52 2.23 12.53 -4.00
C ARG A 52 0.93 12.94 -4.68
N GLN A 53 0.67 12.46 -5.89
CA GLN A 53 -0.57 12.72 -6.62
C GLN A 53 -1.80 12.21 -5.86
N SER A 54 -1.66 11.13 -5.12
CA SER A 54 -2.72 10.54 -4.29
C SER A 54 -2.86 11.21 -2.90
N GLY A 55 -2.06 12.23 -2.60
CA GLY A 55 -2.13 12.94 -1.32
C GLY A 55 -1.57 12.18 -0.11
N ILE A 56 -0.80 11.10 -0.33
CA ILE A 56 -0.14 10.33 0.74
C ILE A 56 1.20 10.96 1.12
N VAL A 57 1.90 11.52 0.14
CA VAL A 57 3.23 12.09 0.30
C VAL A 57 3.23 13.54 -0.17
N ARG A 58 4.04 14.38 0.48
CA ARG A 58 4.41 15.73 0.04
C ARG A 58 5.89 15.79 -0.31
N SER A 59 6.27 16.74 -1.14
CA SER A 59 7.64 16.98 -1.51
C SER A 59 7.98 18.46 -1.58
N GLN A 60 9.25 18.77 -1.34
CA GLN A 60 9.83 20.10 -1.51
C GLN A 60 11.14 19.98 -2.26
N ARG A 61 11.37 20.89 -3.19
CA ARG A 61 12.63 20.99 -3.94
C ARG A 61 13.70 21.71 -3.12
N GLY A 62 14.97 21.52 -3.51
CA GLY A 62 16.12 22.23 -2.98
C GLY A 62 16.97 21.42 -2.01
N ALA A 63 18.03 22.04 -1.48
CA ALA A 63 18.99 21.39 -0.61
C ALA A 63 18.36 20.88 0.69
N GLU A 64 17.41 21.63 1.26
CA GLU A 64 16.64 21.27 2.46
C GLU A 64 15.34 20.54 2.13
N GLY A 65 15.11 20.20 0.87
CA GLY A 65 13.91 19.51 0.41
C GLY A 65 13.99 17.99 0.56
N GLY A 66 12.98 17.35 0.08
CA GLY A 66 12.80 15.89 0.10
C GLY A 66 11.33 15.53 0.18
N TYR A 67 11.05 14.38 0.75
CA TYR A 67 9.70 13.81 0.86
C TYR A 67 9.31 13.59 2.32
N TRP A 68 8.01 13.73 2.63
CA TRP A 68 7.43 13.40 3.92
C TRP A 68 5.97 12.96 3.76
N LEU A 69 5.40 12.31 4.77
CA LEU A 69 3.98 11.95 4.76
C LEU A 69 3.10 13.20 4.80
N ALA A 70 2.06 13.22 3.96
CA ALA A 70 1.07 14.30 3.94
C ALA A 70 0.05 14.21 5.08
N ARG A 71 -0.08 13.03 5.70
CA ARG A 71 -1.03 12.71 6.77
C ARG A 71 -0.37 11.81 7.81
N PRO A 72 -0.91 11.75 9.05
CA PRO A 72 -0.40 10.86 10.08
C PRO A 72 -0.36 9.39 9.63
N PRO A 73 0.70 8.61 9.98
CA PRO A 73 0.84 7.21 9.57
C PRO A 73 -0.35 6.30 9.94
N GLU A 74 -1.00 6.58 11.06
CA GLU A 74 -2.20 5.86 11.52
C GLU A 74 -3.44 6.08 10.66
N THR A 75 -3.43 7.09 9.79
CA THR A 75 -4.52 7.39 8.84
C THR A 75 -4.26 6.90 7.44
N VAL A 76 -3.10 6.31 7.17
CA VAL A 76 -2.71 5.78 5.86
C VAL A 76 -2.82 4.26 5.89
N ALA A 77 -3.86 3.71 5.29
CA ALA A 77 -4.01 2.26 5.14
C ALA A 77 -3.07 1.73 4.05
N ILE A 78 -2.64 0.48 4.19
CA ILE A 78 -1.87 -0.19 3.13
C ILE A 78 -2.66 -0.23 1.81
N ALA A 79 -3.98 -0.38 1.89
CA ALA A 79 -4.86 -0.29 0.72
C ALA A 79 -4.74 1.05 -0.04
N ASP A 80 -4.55 2.16 0.67
CA ASP A 80 -4.40 3.49 0.04
C ASP A 80 -3.14 3.57 -0.80
N ILE A 81 -2.03 3.00 -0.30
CA ILE A 81 -0.76 2.94 -1.03
C ILE A 81 -0.90 2.07 -2.28
N ILE A 82 -1.53 0.90 -2.17
CA ILE A 82 -1.75 0.02 -3.32
C ILE A 82 -2.60 0.72 -4.39
N ARG A 83 -3.69 1.37 -3.99
CA ARG A 83 -4.54 2.12 -4.91
C ARG A 83 -3.81 3.26 -5.61
N ALA A 84 -2.89 3.91 -4.91
CA ALA A 84 -2.09 5.00 -5.47
C ALA A 84 -1.18 4.55 -6.62
N VAL A 85 -0.58 3.36 -6.52
CA VAL A 85 0.44 2.89 -7.47
C VAL A 85 -0.06 1.84 -8.47
N GLU A 86 -1.17 1.17 -8.20
CA GLU A 86 -1.72 0.10 -9.05
C GLU A 86 -3.22 0.24 -9.35
N GLY A 87 -3.89 1.18 -8.72
CA GLY A 87 -5.34 1.35 -8.89
C GLY A 87 -6.17 0.42 -7.99
N PRO A 88 -7.43 0.14 -8.37
CA PRO A 88 -8.38 -0.57 -7.53
C PRO A 88 -7.91 -1.98 -7.14
N LEU A 89 -8.20 -2.38 -5.89
CA LEU A 89 -7.93 -3.72 -5.40
C LEU A 89 -8.78 -4.76 -6.14
N ALA A 90 -8.15 -5.87 -6.51
CA ALA A 90 -8.80 -7.05 -7.09
C ALA A 90 -9.72 -6.74 -8.28
N THR A 91 -9.14 -6.21 -9.34
CA THR A 91 -9.81 -6.11 -10.64
C THR A 91 -9.74 -7.44 -11.40
N VAL A 92 -10.75 -7.72 -12.20
CA VAL A 92 -10.80 -8.84 -13.14
C VAL A 92 -10.83 -8.27 -14.54
N ARG A 93 -9.86 -8.56 -15.38
CA ARG A 93 -9.73 -7.98 -16.74
C ARG A 93 -9.71 -6.44 -16.76
N GLY A 94 -9.22 -5.81 -15.67
CA GLY A 94 -9.18 -4.35 -15.52
C GLY A 94 -10.48 -3.72 -15.01
N GLU A 95 -11.54 -4.49 -14.83
CA GLU A 95 -12.84 -4.02 -14.36
C GLU A 95 -13.06 -4.41 -12.89
N ARG A 96 -13.94 -3.68 -12.21
CA ARG A 96 -14.37 -4.04 -10.85
C ARG A 96 -15.28 -5.25 -10.90
N ALA A 97 -15.19 -6.13 -9.90
CA ALA A 97 -15.96 -7.36 -9.84
C ALA A 97 -17.48 -7.15 -9.97
N GLU A 98 -18.01 -6.07 -9.40
CA GLU A 98 -19.42 -5.72 -9.47
C GLU A 98 -19.91 -5.23 -10.85
N GLN A 99 -18.99 -4.90 -11.75
CA GLN A 99 -19.27 -4.45 -13.11
C GLN A 99 -19.20 -5.59 -14.15
N LEU A 100 -18.79 -6.79 -13.71
CA LEU A 100 -18.68 -7.93 -14.59
C LEU A 100 -20.03 -8.59 -14.81
N ASP A 101 -20.32 -8.91 -16.05
CA ASP A 101 -21.47 -9.72 -16.45
C ASP A 101 -20.97 -11.07 -16.98
N TYR A 102 -21.40 -12.13 -16.35
CA TYR A 102 -21.07 -13.51 -16.73
C TYR A 102 -22.28 -14.28 -17.30
N GLY A 103 -23.46 -13.60 -17.41
CA GLY A 103 -24.71 -14.27 -17.76
C GLY A 103 -25.21 -15.22 -16.67
N GLU A 104 -26.32 -15.92 -16.95
CA GLU A 104 -26.98 -16.77 -15.97
C GLU A 104 -26.14 -17.98 -15.54
N ASP A 105 -25.36 -18.54 -16.44
CA ASP A 105 -24.60 -19.78 -16.20
C ASP A 105 -23.38 -19.58 -15.26
N ALA A 106 -22.87 -18.36 -15.13
CA ALA A 106 -21.66 -18.08 -14.37
C ALA A 106 -21.82 -16.93 -13.36
N GLY A 107 -23.03 -16.61 -12.95
CA GLY A 107 -23.32 -15.54 -11.97
C GLY A 107 -22.58 -15.73 -10.64
N ALA A 108 -22.45 -16.97 -10.15
CA ALA A 108 -21.70 -17.28 -8.94
C ALA A 108 -20.20 -16.92 -9.03
N LEU A 109 -19.63 -16.82 -10.23
CA LEU A 109 -18.24 -16.38 -10.42
C LEU A 109 -18.07 -14.89 -10.07
N GLN A 110 -19.04 -14.06 -10.41
CA GLN A 110 -19.04 -12.66 -10.01
C GLN A 110 -19.09 -12.52 -8.48
N GLU A 111 -19.98 -13.27 -7.82
CA GLU A 111 -20.09 -13.26 -6.35
C GLU A 111 -18.78 -13.70 -5.68
N MET A 112 -18.13 -14.73 -6.24
CA MET A 112 -16.81 -15.18 -5.76
C MET A 112 -15.77 -14.08 -5.86
N TRP A 113 -15.68 -13.34 -6.98
CA TRP A 113 -14.74 -12.23 -7.11
C TRP A 113 -15.03 -11.08 -6.17
N ILE A 114 -16.31 -10.79 -5.90
CA ILE A 114 -16.72 -9.82 -4.88
C ILE A 114 -16.24 -10.26 -3.50
N ALA A 115 -16.40 -11.54 -3.15
CA ALA A 115 -15.94 -12.10 -1.89
C ALA A 115 -14.41 -12.04 -1.74
N VAL A 116 -13.65 -12.37 -2.78
CA VAL A 116 -12.19 -12.23 -2.80
C VAL A 116 -11.78 -10.78 -2.54
N ARG A 117 -12.40 -9.83 -3.25
CA ARG A 117 -12.12 -8.41 -3.02
C ARG A 117 -12.45 -7.97 -1.59
N ALA A 118 -13.58 -8.41 -1.04
CA ALA A 118 -13.98 -8.11 0.34
C ALA A 118 -12.94 -8.66 1.35
N SER A 119 -12.44 -9.87 1.13
CA SER A 119 -11.41 -10.48 1.96
C SER A 119 -10.10 -9.68 1.93
N LEU A 120 -9.66 -9.24 0.76
CA LEU A 120 -8.48 -8.37 0.63
C LEU A 120 -8.66 -7.03 1.35
N ARG A 121 -9.81 -6.40 1.16
CA ARG A 121 -10.13 -5.14 1.83
C ARG A 121 -10.16 -5.30 3.34
N SER A 122 -10.66 -6.42 3.84
CA SER A 122 -10.74 -6.69 5.28
C SER A 122 -9.37 -6.69 5.97
N VAL A 123 -8.31 -6.99 5.24
CA VAL A 123 -6.92 -6.91 5.72
C VAL A 123 -6.30 -5.55 5.37
N LEU A 124 -6.27 -5.21 4.08
CA LEU A 124 -5.47 -4.09 3.57
C LEU A 124 -6.00 -2.70 3.97
N GLU A 125 -7.31 -2.56 4.23
CA GLU A 125 -7.91 -1.32 4.71
C GLU A 125 -7.79 -1.15 6.24
N ARG A 126 -7.53 -2.23 6.97
CA ARG A 126 -7.37 -2.21 8.44
C ARG A 126 -5.95 -2.01 8.89
N VAL A 127 -4.98 -2.47 8.10
CA VAL A 127 -3.56 -2.31 8.43
C VAL A 127 -3.10 -0.93 7.98
N THR A 128 -2.57 -0.15 8.91
CA THR A 128 -2.03 1.19 8.65
C THR A 128 -0.50 1.17 8.55
N LEU A 129 0.09 2.25 8.05
CA LEU A 129 1.55 2.45 8.09
C LEU A 129 2.07 2.40 9.52
N ALA A 130 1.35 2.99 10.47
CA ALA A 130 1.74 2.94 11.89
C ALA A 130 1.80 1.51 12.42
N ASP A 131 0.84 0.66 12.07
CA ASP A 131 0.83 -0.75 12.48
C ASP A 131 2.05 -1.50 11.96
N VAL A 132 2.39 -1.31 10.67
CA VAL A 132 3.53 -1.99 10.05
C VAL A 132 4.86 -1.48 10.61
N VAL A 133 5.01 -0.18 10.80
CA VAL A 133 6.23 0.42 11.36
C VAL A 133 6.46 0.00 12.81
N SER A 134 5.40 -0.07 13.60
CA SER A 134 5.48 -0.52 15.01
C SER A 134 5.52 -2.03 15.19
N ALA A 135 5.41 -2.80 14.10
CA ALA A 135 5.30 -4.28 14.11
C ALA A 135 4.12 -4.78 14.97
N ARG A 136 3.01 -4.06 14.99
CA ARG A 136 1.81 -4.39 15.77
C ARG A 136 0.59 -4.43 14.87
N LEU A 137 0.36 -5.57 14.23
CA LEU A 137 -0.80 -5.76 13.37
C LEU A 137 -2.10 -5.78 14.20
N PRO A 138 -3.22 -5.29 13.62
CA PRO A 138 -4.53 -5.40 14.24
C PRO A 138 -4.86 -6.85 14.61
N ARG A 139 -5.48 -7.06 15.79
CA ARG A 139 -5.75 -8.39 16.34
C ARG A 139 -6.42 -9.36 15.34
N GLN A 140 -7.32 -8.86 14.51
CA GLN A 140 -8.01 -9.69 13.52
C GLN A 140 -7.07 -10.15 12.39
N VAL A 141 -6.11 -9.31 12.01
CA VAL A 141 -5.09 -9.65 11.01
C VAL A 141 -4.05 -10.60 11.63
N GLN A 142 -3.64 -10.35 12.88
CA GLN A 142 -2.72 -11.21 13.59
C GLN A 142 -3.27 -12.65 13.73
N LYS A 143 -4.56 -12.81 13.97
CA LYS A 143 -5.19 -14.15 13.99
C LYS A 143 -5.05 -14.92 12.68
N LEU A 144 -5.06 -14.22 11.52
CA LEU A 144 -4.83 -14.87 10.24
C LEU A 144 -3.38 -15.33 10.11
N VAL A 145 -2.43 -14.55 10.61
CA VAL A 145 -1.00 -14.91 10.64
C VAL A 145 -0.75 -16.11 11.55
N ASP A 146 -1.43 -16.15 12.69
CA ASP A 146 -1.27 -17.21 13.71
C ASP A 146 -1.95 -18.53 13.30
N ASP A 147 -2.79 -18.51 12.29
CA ASP A 147 -3.43 -19.72 11.75
C ASP A 147 -2.41 -20.57 10.97
N PRO A 148 -2.15 -21.82 11.39
CA PRO A 148 -1.21 -22.70 10.68
C PRO A 148 -1.54 -22.88 9.19
N ALA A 149 -2.84 -22.91 8.83
CA ALA A 149 -3.28 -23.04 7.44
C ALA A 149 -2.86 -21.87 6.54
N SER A 150 -2.48 -20.72 7.11
CA SER A 150 -1.97 -19.58 6.34
C SER A 150 -0.55 -19.76 5.82
N TRP A 151 0.17 -20.81 6.27
CA TRP A 151 1.58 -21.06 5.95
C TRP A 151 1.78 -22.26 5.01
N GLU A 152 0.73 -22.97 4.64
CA GLU A 152 0.72 -24.08 3.70
C GLU A 152 0.42 -23.60 2.26
#